data_37f98bd405933390c19c4f1974e32479
#
_entry.id   37f98bd405933390c19c4f1974e32479
#
_cell.length_a   1.000
_cell.length_b   1.000
_cell.length_c   1.000
_cell.angle_alpha   90.00
_cell.angle_beta   90.00
_cell.angle_gamma   90.00
#
_symmetry.space_group_name_H-M   'P 1'
#
loop_
_entity.id
_entity.type
_entity.pdbx_description
1 polymer ?
#
loop_
_entity_poly.entity_id
_entity_poly.type
_entity_poly.pdbx_seq_one_letter_code
_entity_poly.pdbx_strand_id
1 'polypeptide(L)'
;MQYPLAPKPVRRGGILPIVITILGAFVILLMVAVIGAGSPPYFILGAIPSTAALIVCLLCYRWLDKWEPEPARLTVMALIWGGSAAVIFSMLVEAAIPASEFGTAAVVAPLVEEFAKASVFVLLVTGLRKLELTSLTDHIFYAGVCALGFAFVENLGYFATAEGTGDIVVMALVRTGFGVFGHPLYTTATAVGVWAWRNKGGFWRVVLGYLVACLMHGLWNGGPTLVASAMRLGVNGQLTAMVLIYVVLFVPVFIGTVVMTTRNRRKESEAVRSQLPLMVEAGLLTPAEADMIADPGKRRAVLADSGKHGRAAKRSQERTITAVTEAALAQHRIARGEGGPELVRRRDQLSEWLRARPDKLGQLPFMSQLPQAQHPAN
;
A
#
# COMPACT_ATOMS: atom_id res chain seq x y z
N MET A 1 -29.07 24.13 -8.88
CA MET A 1 -28.65 23.21 -9.98
C MET A 1 -27.98 22.00 -9.35
N GLN A 2 -28.56 20.80 -9.52
CA GLN A 2 -27.88 19.56 -9.12
C GLN A 2 -26.81 19.26 -10.17
N TYR A 3 -25.52 19.41 -9.80
CA TYR A 3 -24.43 18.98 -10.64
C TYR A 3 -24.53 17.47 -10.88
N PRO A 4 -24.37 16.97 -12.13
CA PRO A 4 -24.26 15.54 -12.34
C PRO A 4 -23.09 15.02 -11.50
N LEU A 5 -23.40 14.17 -10.54
CA LEU A 5 -22.37 13.55 -9.71
C LEU A 5 -21.43 12.77 -10.64
N ALA A 6 -20.11 12.92 -10.43
CA ALA A 6 -19.14 12.08 -11.10
C ALA A 6 -19.61 10.64 -11.04
N PRO A 7 -19.49 9.85 -12.13
CA PRO A 7 -19.86 8.46 -12.10
C PRO A 7 -19.18 7.85 -10.89
N LYS A 8 -20.00 7.33 -10.00
CA LYS A 8 -19.48 6.77 -8.74
C LYS A 8 -18.33 5.85 -9.13
N PRO A 9 -17.15 6.00 -8.52
CA PRO A 9 -16.05 5.11 -8.82
C PRO A 9 -16.59 3.68 -8.83
N VAL A 10 -16.20 2.86 -9.80
CA VAL A 10 -16.52 1.42 -9.84
C VAL A 10 -16.01 0.69 -8.59
N ARG A 11 -15.25 1.39 -7.78
CA ARG A 11 -14.68 1.15 -6.44
C ARG A 11 -15.68 0.69 -5.35
N ARG A 12 -16.85 0.27 -5.75
CA ARG A 12 -17.76 -0.41 -4.84
C ARG A 12 -17.33 -1.86 -4.70
N GLY A 13 -16.40 -2.09 -3.80
CA GLY A 13 -16.05 -3.44 -3.35
C GLY A 13 -17.24 -4.21 -2.73
N GLY A 14 -18.47 -3.76 -2.95
CA GLY A 14 -19.66 -4.31 -2.36
C GLY A 14 -19.67 -4.15 -0.83
N ILE A 15 -20.44 -5.01 -0.17
CA ILE A 15 -20.54 -5.07 1.30
C ILE A 15 -19.35 -5.80 1.93
N LEU A 16 -18.68 -6.68 1.17
CA LEU A 16 -17.63 -7.58 1.69
C LEU A 16 -16.47 -6.84 2.39
N PRO A 17 -15.86 -5.74 1.84
CA PRO A 17 -14.83 -4.99 2.55
C PRO A 17 -15.33 -4.42 3.89
N ILE A 18 -16.59 -4.02 3.97
CA ILE A 18 -17.18 -3.47 5.19
C ILE A 18 -17.33 -4.59 6.23
N VAL A 19 -17.84 -5.75 5.83
CA VAL A 19 -18.00 -6.91 6.71
C VAL A 19 -16.65 -7.38 7.25
N ILE A 20 -15.66 -7.54 6.36
CA ILE A 20 -14.28 -7.92 6.75
C ILE A 20 -13.70 -6.89 7.74
N THR A 21 -13.88 -5.59 7.47
CA THR A 21 -13.39 -4.53 8.34
C THR A 21 -14.02 -4.58 9.72
N ILE A 22 -15.35 -4.74 9.81
CA ILE A 22 -16.06 -4.77 11.10
C ILE A 22 -15.68 -6.02 11.91
N LEU A 23 -15.75 -7.19 11.29
CA LEU A 23 -15.44 -8.46 11.98
C LEU A 23 -13.95 -8.52 12.35
N GLY A 24 -13.07 -8.13 11.45
CA GLY A 24 -11.63 -8.12 11.72
C GLY A 24 -11.23 -7.08 12.77
N ALA A 25 -11.86 -5.90 12.78
CA ALA A 25 -11.63 -4.90 13.83
C ALA A 25 -12.07 -5.42 15.21
N PHE A 26 -13.21 -6.12 15.28
CA PHE A 26 -13.65 -6.77 16.51
C PHE A 26 -12.63 -7.82 16.98
N VAL A 27 -12.13 -8.63 16.07
CA VAL A 27 -11.09 -9.64 16.35
C VAL A 27 -9.81 -8.98 16.88
N ILE A 28 -9.33 -7.90 16.23
CA ILE A 28 -8.15 -7.16 16.68
C ILE A 28 -8.37 -6.62 18.11
N LEU A 29 -9.52 -6.01 18.37
CA LEU A 29 -9.85 -5.50 19.70
C LEU A 29 -9.84 -6.60 20.76
N LEU A 30 -10.36 -7.78 20.43
CA LEU A 30 -10.34 -8.93 21.34
C LEU A 30 -8.89 -9.40 21.58
N MET A 31 -8.07 -9.53 20.53
CA MET A 31 -6.66 -9.91 20.67
C MET A 31 -5.88 -8.89 21.52
N VAL A 32 -6.07 -7.60 21.25
CA VAL A 32 -5.46 -6.49 22.01
C VAL A 32 -5.87 -6.55 23.48
N ALA A 33 -7.13 -6.85 23.77
CA ALA A 33 -7.62 -6.99 25.15
C ALA A 33 -7.00 -8.20 25.85
N VAL A 34 -6.91 -9.36 25.18
CA VAL A 34 -6.30 -10.58 25.73
C VAL A 34 -4.80 -10.39 25.98
N ILE A 35 -4.07 -9.88 25.00
CA ILE A 35 -2.63 -9.60 25.10
C ILE A 35 -2.37 -8.58 26.21
N GLY A 36 -3.11 -7.48 26.24
CA GLY A 36 -2.97 -6.41 27.22
C GLY A 36 -3.31 -6.84 28.65
N ALA A 37 -4.26 -7.77 28.82
CA ALA A 37 -4.59 -8.32 30.15
C ALA A 37 -3.47 -9.21 30.72
N GLY A 38 -2.68 -9.86 29.86
CA GLY A 38 -1.58 -10.73 30.29
C GLY A 38 -0.36 -9.99 30.85
N SER A 39 -0.01 -8.82 30.30
CA SER A 39 1.17 -8.04 30.69
C SER A 39 0.94 -6.53 30.52
N PRO A 40 0.05 -5.90 31.32
CA PRO A 40 -0.40 -4.54 31.07
C PRO A 40 0.72 -3.50 30.96
N PRO A 41 1.76 -3.44 31.81
CA PRO A 41 2.78 -2.41 31.73
C PRO A 41 3.63 -2.52 30.45
N TYR A 42 4.07 -3.71 30.08
CA TYR A 42 4.92 -3.94 28.91
C TYR A 42 4.14 -3.83 27.61
N PHE A 43 2.87 -4.25 27.63
CA PHE A 43 1.93 -4.03 26.52
C PHE A 43 1.78 -2.54 26.21
N ILE A 44 1.53 -1.68 27.22
CA ILE A 44 1.37 -0.23 27.04
C ILE A 44 2.66 0.40 26.50
N LEU A 45 3.82 0.04 27.08
CA LEU A 45 5.12 0.54 26.64
C LEU A 45 5.43 0.12 25.20
N GLY A 46 5.10 -1.11 24.82
CA GLY A 46 5.30 -1.62 23.46
C GLY A 46 4.29 -1.10 22.44
N ALA A 47 3.08 -0.73 22.85
CA ALA A 47 2.06 -0.15 21.97
C ALA A 47 2.49 1.20 21.40
N ILE A 48 3.29 1.98 22.15
CA ILE A 48 3.77 3.29 21.68
C ILE A 48 4.67 3.15 20.45
N PRO A 49 5.82 2.43 20.48
CA PRO A 49 6.69 2.28 19.32
C PRO A 49 5.99 1.52 18.17
N SER A 50 5.13 0.53 18.46
CA SER A 50 4.38 -0.19 17.43
C SER A 50 3.40 0.73 16.67
N THR A 51 2.69 1.60 17.40
CA THR A 51 1.77 2.58 16.79
C THR A 51 2.54 3.64 15.99
N ALA A 52 3.66 4.13 16.52
CA ALA A 52 4.51 5.08 15.81
C ALA A 52 5.05 4.49 14.49
N ALA A 53 5.55 3.25 14.52
CA ALA A 53 6.00 2.52 13.34
C ALA A 53 4.89 2.36 12.29
N LEU A 54 3.70 1.94 12.73
CA LEU A 54 2.52 1.80 11.86
C LEU A 54 2.17 3.13 11.18
N ILE A 55 2.10 4.24 11.95
CA ILE A 55 1.76 5.56 11.41
C ILE A 55 2.82 6.02 10.39
N VAL A 56 4.11 5.92 10.73
CA VAL A 56 5.20 6.32 9.84
C VAL A 56 5.13 5.54 8.52
N CYS A 57 4.98 4.23 8.59
CA CYS A 57 4.90 3.40 7.39
C CYS A 57 3.64 3.69 6.56
N LEU A 58 2.46 3.88 7.17
CA LEU A 58 1.25 4.28 6.46
C LEU A 58 1.41 5.63 5.75
N LEU A 59 2.10 6.60 6.37
CA LEU A 59 2.41 7.87 5.73
C LEU A 59 3.36 7.70 4.53
N CYS A 60 4.36 6.81 4.64
CA CYS A 60 5.23 6.46 3.52
C CYS A 60 4.45 5.83 2.35
N TYR A 61 3.55 4.87 2.64
CA TYR A 61 2.72 4.25 1.62
C TYR A 61 1.76 5.26 0.97
N ARG A 62 1.13 6.14 1.73
CA ARG A 62 0.30 7.24 1.16
C ARG A 62 1.13 8.22 0.34
N TRP A 63 2.39 8.43 0.67
CA TRP A 63 3.29 9.24 -0.14
C TRP A 63 3.65 8.54 -1.46
N LEU A 64 3.77 7.22 -1.47
CA LEU A 64 4.00 6.45 -2.68
C LEU A 64 2.81 6.51 -3.63
N ASP A 65 1.58 6.56 -3.13
CA ASP A 65 0.32 6.48 -3.88
C ASP A 65 -0.30 7.87 -4.13
N LYS A 66 0.41 8.73 -4.88
CA LYS A 66 -0.03 10.12 -5.09
C LYS A 66 -0.86 10.36 -6.35
N TRP A 67 -0.71 9.52 -7.38
CA TRP A 67 -1.34 9.75 -8.67
C TRP A 67 -2.77 9.20 -8.72
N GLU A 68 -3.00 8.06 -8.15
CA GLU A 68 -4.29 7.40 -8.05
C GLU A 68 -4.50 6.88 -6.62
N PRO A 69 -4.86 7.76 -5.66
CA PRO A 69 -4.99 7.37 -4.27
C PRO A 69 -5.95 6.21 -4.08
N GLU A 70 -5.47 5.18 -3.40
CA GLU A 70 -6.23 3.97 -3.16
C GLU A 70 -7.48 4.22 -2.31
N PRO A 71 -8.60 3.52 -2.59
CA PRO A 71 -9.82 3.67 -1.83
C PRO A 71 -9.63 3.33 -0.35
N ALA A 72 -9.96 4.27 0.53
CA ALA A 72 -9.79 4.11 1.98
C ALA A 72 -10.46 2.81 2.50
N ARG A 73 -11.58 2.38 1.91
CA ARG A 73 -12.25 1.12 2.30
C ARG A 73 -11.40 -0.12 2.04
N LEU A 74 -10.72 -0.18 0.91
CA LEU A 74 -9.85 -1.30 0.57
C LEU A 74 -8.54 -1.24 1.34
N THR A 75 -8.00 -0.02 1.55
CA THR A 75 -6.83 0.20 2.40
C THR A 75 -7.09 -0.28 3.83
N VAL A 76 -8.21 0.13 4.43
CA VAL A 76 -8.60 -0.31 5.78
C VAL A 76 -8.89 -1.81 5.81
N MET A 77 -9.56 -2.38 4.80
CA MET A 77 -9.79 -3.81 4.70
C MET A 77 -8.46 -4.59 4.66
N ALA A 78 -7.48 -4.15 3.87
CA ALA A 78 -6.19 -4.82 3.79
C ALA A 78 -5.42 -4.76 5.11
N LEU A 79 -5.42 -3.60 5.79
CA LEU A 79 -4.81 -3.42 7.10
C LEU A 79 -5.44 -4.35 8.15
N ILE A 80 -6.77 -4.37 8.21
CA ILE A 80 -7.54 -5.20 9.15
C ILE A 80 -7.37 -6.68 8.83
N TRP A 81 -7.37 -7.06 7.55
CA TRP A 81 -7.10 -8.44 7.14
C TRP A 81 -5.76 -8.95 7.68
N GLY A 82 -4.69 -8.15 7.52
CA GLY A 82 -3.38 -8.47 8.04
C GLY A 82 -3.35 -8.63 9.55
N GLY A 83 -3.92 -7.67 10.28
CA GLY A 83 -3.93 -7.68 11.75
C GLY A 83 -4.95 -8.65 12.39
N SER A 84 -5.83 -9.28 11.62
CA SER A 84 -6.83 -10.21 12.15
C SER A 84 -6.74 -11.60 11.52
N ALA A 85 -7.34 -11.79 10.33
CA ALA A 85 -7.45 -13.10 9.71
C ALA A 85 -6.07 -13.72 9.43
N ALA A 86 -5.11 -12.93 8.96
CA ALA A 86 -3.76 -13.43 8.69
C ALA A 86 -3.05 -13.85 9.98
N VAL A 87 -3.10 -13.03 11.04
CA VAL A 87 -2.47 -13.36 12.34
C VAL A 87 -3.09 -14.62 12.94
N ILE A 88 -4.44 -14.69 13.01
CA ILE A 88 -5.11 -15.87 13.60
C ILE A 88 -4.80 -17.13 12.80
N PHE A 89 -4.88 -17.07 11.48
CA PHE A 89 -4.53 -18.20 10.63
C PHE A 89 -3.11 -18.67 10.90
N SER A 90 -2.15 -17.75 10.97
CA SER A 90 -0.74 -18.06 11.24
C SER A 90 -0.58 -18.73 12.58
N MET A 91 -1.11 -18.14 13.65
CA MET A 91 -1.03 -18.70 15.01
C MET A 91 -1.60 -20.12 15.10
N LEU A 92 -2.76 -20.36 14.47
CA LEU A 92 -3.40 -21.69 14.51
C LEU A 92 -2.60 -22.74 13.73
N VAL A 93 -2.07 -22.38 12.56
CA VAL A 93 -1.29 -23.31 11.73
C VAL A 93 0.08 -23.58 12.36
N GLU A 94 0.76 -22.55 12.85
CA GLU A 94 2.06 -22.70 13.53
C GLU A 94 1.95 -23.56 14.78
N ALA A 95 0.90 -23.38 15.59
CA ALA A 95 0.64 -24.21 16.76
C ALA A 95 0.33 -25.70 16.41
N ALA A 96 -0.15 -25.97 15.19
CA ALA A 96 -0.45 -27.32 14.74
C ALA A 96 0.75 -28.05 14.11
N ILE A 97 1.84 -27.34 13.77
CA ILE A 97 3.02 -27.91 13.12
C ILE A 97 4.11 -28.15 14.16
N PRO A 98 4.46 -29.43 14.48
CA PRO A 98 5.53 -29.71 15.43
C PRO A 98 6.89 -29.36 14.81
N ALA A 99 7.57 -28.37 15.36
CA ALA A 99 8.92 -27.95 14.98
C ALA A 99 9.69 -27.47 16.22
N SER A 100 11.02 -27.41 16.11
CA SER A 100 11.84 -26.72 17.11
C SER A 100 11.55 -25.21 17.08
N GLU A 101 11.86 -24.49 18.16
CA GLU A 101 11.71 -23.02 18.19
C GLU A 101 12.42 -22.35 17.01
N PHE A 102 13.66 -22.76 16.72
CA PHE A 102 14.39 -22.27 15.55
C PHE A 102 13.70 -22.65 14.25
N GLY A 103 13.23 -23.89 14.11
CA GLY A 103 12.51 -24.35 12.90
C GLY A 103 11.19 -23.60 12.70
N THR A 104 10.46 -23.34 13.80
CA THR A 104 9.25 -22.50 13.74
C THR A 104 9.60 -21.09 13.28
N ALA A 105 10.52 -20.41 13.92
CA ALA A 105 10.87 -19.03 13.62
C ALA A 105 11.48 -18.85 12.21
N ALA A 106 12.39 -19.74 11.81
CA ALA A 106 13.15 -19.58 10.56
C ALA A 106 12.45 -20.14 9.31
N VAL A 107 11.51 -21.08 9.47
CA VAL A 107 10.92 -21.81 8.35
C VAL A 107 9.38 -21.82 8.39
N VAL A 108 8.79 -22.32 9.50
CA VAL A 108 7.32 -22.52 9.54
C VAL A 108 6.59 -21.19 9.55
N ALA A 109 6.96 -20.26 10.44
CA ALA A 109 6.32 -18.94 10.52
C ALA A 109 6.44 -18.16 9.20
N PRO A 110 7.62 -18.02 8.56
CA PRO A 110 7.72 -17.38 7.26
C PRO A 110 6.81 -17.98 6.18
N LEU A 111 6.73 -19.30 6.09
CA LEU A 111 5.85 -19.96 5.11
C LEU A 111 4.37 -19.67 5.39
N VAL A 112 3.95 -19.82 6.63
CA VAL A 112 2.54 -19.65 7.01
C VAL A 112 2.10 -18.20 6.95
N GLU A 113 2.90 -17.30 7.51
CA GLU A 113 2.58 -15.88 7.59
C GLU A 113 2.58 -15.18 6.22
N GLU A 114 3.59 -15.45 5.38
CA GLU A 114 3.62 -14.83 4.05
C GLU A 114 2.47 -15.36 3.16
N PHE A 115 2.06 -16.62 3.33
CA PHE A 115 0.85 -17.15 2.69
C PHE A 115 -0.41 -16.43 3.20
N ALA A 116 -0.55 -16.27 4.52
CA ALA A 116 -1.68 -15.60 5.13
C ALA A 116 -1.78 -14.12 4.70
N LYS A 117 -0.67 -13.39 4.66
CA LYS A 117 -0.60 -12.00 4.16
C LYS A 117 -0.94 -11.94 2.67
N ALA A 118 -0.38 -12.84 1.84
CA ALA A 118 -0.62 -12.89 0.40
C ALA A 118 -2.08 -13.18 0.06
N SER A 119 -2.83 -13.84 0.95
CA SER A 119 -4.25 -14.15 0.74
C SER A 119 -5.13 -12.91 0.54
N VAL A 120 -4.69 -11.71 0.97
CA VAL A 120 -5.36 -10.44 0.68
C VAL A 120 -5.55 -10.21 -0.83
N PHE A 121 -4.62 -10.72 -1.66
CA PHE A 121 -4.74 -10.62 -3.12
C PHE A 121 -5.91 -11.43 -3.67
N VAL A 122 -6.31 -12.54 -3.04
CA VAL A 122 -7.52 -13.29 -3.42
C VAL A 122 -8.75 -12.39 -3.30
N LEU A 123 -8.82 -11.58 -2.24
CA LEU A 123 -9.90 -10.62 -2.06
C LEU A 123 -9.86 -9.50 -3.09
N LEU A 124 -8.67 -9.02 -3.43
CA LEU A 124 -8.48 -7.86 -4.32
C LEU A 124 -8.61 -8.21 -5.80
N VAL A 125 -8.20 -9.42 -6.23
CA VAL A 125 -8.30 -9.82 -7.65
C VAL A 125 -9.69 -10.31 -8.05
N THR A 126 -10.62 -10.46 -7.08
CA THR A 126 -11.98 -10.94 -7.34
C THR A 126 -12.97 -9.80 -7.56
N GLY A 127 -13.95 -10.02 -8.43
CA GLY A 127 -15.01 -9.05 -8.74
C GLY A 127 -14.46 -7.73 -9.31
N LEU A 128 -15.13 -6.64 -9.02
CA LEU A 128 -14.75 -5.29 -9.52
C LEU A 128 -13.51 -4.71 -8.82
N ARG A 129 -13.10 -5.28 -7.69
CA ARG A 129 -11.87 -4.85 -6.98
C ARG A 129 -10.61 -5.06 -7.80
N LYS A 130 -10.62 -6.00 -8.74
CA LYS A 130 -9.49 -6.23 -9.67
C LYS A 130 -9.12 -4.98 -10.49
N LEU A 131 -10.04 -4.03 -10.64
CA LEU A 131 -9.82 -2.77 -11.36
C LEU A 131 -8.99 -1.76 -10.55
N GLU A 132 -8.87 -1.96 -9.24
CA GLU A 132 -8.01 -1.15 -8.37
C GLU A 132 -6.55 -1.61 -8.41
N LEU A 133 -6.28 -2.86 -8.78
CA LEU A 133 -4.92 -3.38 -8.94
C LEU A 133 -4.44 -3.18 -10.38
N THR A 134 -4.09 -1.98 -10.73
CA THR A 134 -3.73 -1.60 -12.10
C THR A 134 -2.22 -1.58 -12.33
N SER A 135 -1.48 -1.09 -11.36
CA SER A 135 -0.05 -0.86 -11.43
C SER A 135 0.75 -1.74 -10.46
N LEU A 136 2.06 -1.76 -10.61
CA LEU A 136 2.96 -2.38 -9.63
C LEU A 136 2.86 -1.66 -8.28
N THR A 137 2.68 -0.35 -8.29
CA THR A 137 2.57 0.49 -7.09
C THR A 137 1.38 0.05 -6.24
N ASP A 138 0.21 -0.23 -6.86
CA ASP A 138 -1.00 -0.67 -6.16
C ASP A 138 -0.77 -2.02 -5.48
N HIS A 139 -0.13 -2.97 -6.18
CA HIS A 139 0.17 -4.29 -5.62
C HIS A 139 1.09 -4.17 -4.41
N ILE A 140 2.15 -3.34 -4.50
CA ILE A 140 3.08 -3.08 -3.38
C ILE A 140 2.35 -2.36 -2.24
N PHE A 141 1.47 -1.42 -2.55
CA PHE A 141 0.68 -0.69 -1.56
C PHE A 141 -0.19 -1.63 -0.72
N TYR A 142 -1.03 -2.44 -1.36
CA TYR A 142 -1.92 -3.34 -0.62
C TYR A 142 -1.18 -4.45 0.13
N ALA A 143 -0.12 -4.99 -0.44
CA ALA A 143 0.74 -5.96 0.25
C ALA A 143 1.36 -5.35 1.50
N GLY A 144 1.96 -4.16 1.36
CA GLY A 144 2.59 -3.45 2.45
C GLY A 144 1.61 -3.07 3.55
N VAL A 145 0.43 -2.56 3.19
CA VAL A 145 -0.61 -2.19 4.17
C VAL A 145 -1.14 -3.43 4.92
N CYS A 146 -1.34 -4.56 4.23
CA CYS A 146 -1.70 -5.82 4.86
C CYS A 146 -0.60 -6.27 5.85
N ALA A 147 0.65 -6.27 5.40
CA ALA A 147 1.79 -6.65 6.22
C ALA A 147 2.01 -5.71 7.42
N LEU A 148 1.67 -4.43 7.31
CA LEU A 148 1.70 -3.49 8.45
C LEU A 148 0.64 -3.83 9.51
N GLY A 149 -0.56 -4.23 9.09
CA GLY A 149 -1.59 -4.69 10.02
C GLY A 149 -1.13 -5.93 10.79
N PHE A 150 -0.52 -6.88 10.09
CA PHE A 150 0.08 -8.08 10.68
C PHE A 150 1.17 -7.71 11.68
N ALA A 151 2.19 -6.96 11.24
CA ALA A 151 3.32 -6.54 12.06
C ALA A 151 2.89 -5.78 13.33
N PHE A 152 1.85 -4.96 13.23
CA PHE A 152 1.34 -4.22 14.38
C PHE A 152 0.86 -5.16 15.49
N VAL A 153 0.00 -6.13 15.16
CA VAL A 153 -0.56 -7.06 16.16
C VAL A 153 0.51 -8.01 16.68
N GLU A 154 1.36 -8.51 15.79
CA GLU A 154 2.48 -9.37 16.16
C GLU A 154 3.45 -8.66 17.12
N ASN A 155 3.80 -7.40 16.85
CA ASN A 155 4.65 -6.60 17.73
C ASN A 155 4.05 -6.46 19.13
N LEU A 156 2.73 -6.23 19.25
CA LEU A 156 2.06 -6.18 20.54
C LEU A 156 2.21 -7.51 21.30
N GLY A 157 2.12 -8.65 20.59
CA GLY A 157 2.37 -9.97 21.15
C GLY A 157 3.78 -10.09 21.70
N TYR A 158 4.79 -9.73 20.92
CA TYR A 158 6.19 -9.77 21.37
C TYR A 158 6.45 -8.85 22.57
N PHE A 159 5.97 -7.63 22.56
CA PHE A 159 6.15 -6.72 23.69
C PHE A 159 5.48 -7.25 24.97
N ALA A 160 4.40 -7.99 24.86
CA ALA A 160 3.75 -8.61 26.01
C ALA A 160 4.57 -9.76 26.64
N THR A 161 5.55 -10.32 25.92
CA THR A 161 6.48 -11.33 26.47
C THR A 161 7.71 -10.75 27.16
N ALA A 162 7.85 -9.42 27.22
CA ALA A 162 8.97 -8.77 27.88
C ALA A 162 8.94 -9.03 29.40
N GLU A 163 10.10 -9.32 29.98
CA GLU A 163 10.27 -9.53 31.41
C GLU A 163 10.81 -8.30 32.14
N GLY A 164 11.27 -7.29 31.36
CA GLY A 164 11.84 -6.05 31.91
C GLY A 164 11.88 -4.90 30.91
N THR A 165 12.18 -3.69 31.40
CA THR A 165 12.31 -2.50 30.57
C THR A 165 13.45 -2.60 29.54
N GLY A 166 14.53 -3.35 29.89
CA GLY A 166 15.63 -3.64 28.96
C GLY A 166 15.17 -4.39 27.73
N ASP A 167 14.32 -5.39 27.92
CA ASP A 167 13.75 -6.17 26.81
C ASP A 167 12.90 -5.31 25.91
N ILE A 168 12.09 -4.41 26.48
CA ILE A 168 11.28 -3.44 25.70
C ILE A 168 12.17 -2.59 24.80
N VAL A 169 13.29 -2.08 25.30
CA VAL A 169 14.21 -1.25 24.50
C VAL A 169 14.82 -2.07 23.36
N VAL A 170 15.27 -3.30 23.63
CA VAL A 170 15.84 -4.18 22.60
C VAL A 170 14.78 -4.56 21.58
N MET A 171 13.59 -4.96 22.02
CA MET A 171 12.48 -5.29 21.11
C MET A 171 12.06 -4.08 20.26
N ALA A 172 11.98 -2.87 20.84
CA ALA A 172 11.68 -1.68 20.10
C ALA A 172 12.74 -1.39 19.02
N LEU A 173 14.02 -1.51 19.36
CA LEU A 173 15.12 -1.32 18.43
C LEU A 173 15.05 -2.34 17.27
N VAL A 174 14.88 -3.62 17.60
CA VAL A 174 14.87 -4.69 16.59
C VAL A 174 13.61 -4.66 15.75
N ARG A 175 12.41 -4.60 16.35
CA ARG A 175 11.13 -4.78 15.63
C ARG A 175 10.58 -3.49 15.03
N THR A 176 10.74 -2.36 15.72
CA THR A 176 10.18 -1.07 15.25
C THR A 176 11.26 -0.09 14.75
N GLY A 177 12.53 -0.34 15.04
CA GLY A 177 13.68 0.35 14.46
C GLY A 177 14.14 -0.35 13.18
N PHE A 178 14.96 -1.38 13.28
CA PHE A 178 15.48 -2.12 12.13
C PHE A 178 14.38 -2.84 11.34
N GLY A 179 13.42 -3.46 12.03
CA GLY A 179 12.33 -4.25 11.44
C GLY A 179 11.12 -3.44 10.95
N VAL A 180 11.15 -2.10 11.04
CA VAL A 180 9.99 -1.24 10.74
C VAL A 180 9.37 -1.49 9.36
N PHE A 181 10.17 -1.76 8.35
CA PHE A 181 9.75 -2.13 6.99
C PHE A 181 9.88 -3.63 6.69
N GLY A 182 10.22 -4.48 7.67
CA GLY A 182 10.51 -5.90 7.47
C GLY A 182 9.35 -6.62 6.77
N HIS A 183 8.22 -6.80 7.46
CA HIS A 183 7.05 -7.48 6.89
C HIS A 183 6.55 -6.84 5.59
N PRO A 184 6.40 -5.49 5.48
CA PRO A 184 6.09 -4.84 4.22
C PRO A 184 7.06 -5.20 3.08
N LEU A 185 8.35 -5.30 3.38
CA LEU A 185 9.37 -5.59 2.39
C LEU A 185 9.30 -7.05 1.91
N TYR A 186 9.10 -7.99 2.84
CA TYR A 186 8.97 -9.42 2.48
C TYR A 186 7.75 -9.63 1.58
N THR A 187 6.57 -9.20 2.00
CA THR A 187 5.33 -9.37 1.26
C THR A 187 5.33 -8.63 -0.08
N THR A 188 6.16 -7.58 -0.24
CA THR A 188 6.39 -6.90 -1.53
C THR A 188 6.89 -7.86 -2.61
N ALA A 189 7.71 -8.86 -2.27
CA ALA A 189 8.17 -9.86 -3.25
C ALA A 189 6.99 -10.65 -3.83
N THR A 190 6.04 -11.07 -2.98
CA THR A 190 4.78 -11.70 -3.44
C THR A 190 3.95 -10.75 -4.31
N ALA A 191 3.86 -9.48 -3.92
CA ALA A 191 3.14 -8.46 -4.70
C ALA A 191 3.70 -8.30 -6.12
N VAL A 192 5.03 -8.27 -6.25
CA VAL A 192 5.72 -8.24 -7.56
C VAL A 192 5.39 -9.50 -8.37
N GLY A 193 5.37 -10.66 -7.73
CA GLY A 193 4.97 -11.92 -8.35
C GLY A 193 3.52 -11.90 -8.89
N VAL A 194 2.57 -11.41 -8.08
CA VAL A 194 1.15 -11.29 -8.47
C VAL A 194 0.99 -10.28 -9.62
N TRP A 195 1.64 -9.13 -9.55
CA TRP A 195 1.65 -8.15 -10.63
C TRP A 195 2.22 -8.75 -11.93
N ALA A 196 3.35 -9.45 -11.84
CA ALA A 196 3.98 -10.05 -13.01
C ALA A 196 3.11 -11.15 -13.61
N TRP A 197 2.46 -11.98 -12.79
CA TRP A 197 1.50 -12.98 -13.26
C TRP A 197 0.31 -12.34 -13.99
N ARG A 198 -0.27 -11.28 -13.43
CA ARG A 198 -1.42 -10.60 -14.05
C ARG A 198 -1.09 -9.95 -15.40
N ASN A 199 0.13 -9.47 -15.58
CA ASN A 199 0.55 -8.76 -16.79
C ASN A 199 1.25 -9.65 -17.83
N LYS A 200 1.90 -10.74 -17.40
CA LYS A 200 2.74 -11.57 -18.27
C LYS A 200 2.32 -13.06 -18.26
N GLY A 201 1.27 -13.41 -17.50
CA GLY A 201 0.86 -14.80 -17.30
C GLY A 201 1.86 -15.61 -16.47
N GLY A 202 1.61 -16.93 -16.39
CA GLY A 202 2.50 -17.87 -15.68
C GLY A 202 2.44 -17.74 -14.15
N PHE A 203 1.59 -18.54 -13.51
CA PHE A 203 1.38 -18.52 -12.06
C PHE A 203 2.66 -18.80 -11.24
N TRP A 204 3.66 -19.45 -11.84
CA TRP A 204 4.97 -19.66 -11.21
C TRP A 204 5.63 -18.37 -10.71
N ARG A 205 5.26 -17.20 -11.27
CA ARG A 205 5.74 -15.89 -10.81
C ARG A 205 5.22 -15.53 -9.42
N VAL A 206 3.98 -15.92 -9.12
CA VAL A 206 3.40 -15.77 -7.77
C VAL A 206 4.14 -16.65 -6.80
N VAL A 207 4.35 -17.93 -7.18
CA VAL A 207 5.10 -18.91 -6.36
C VAL A 207 6.51 -18.43 -6.09
N LEU A 208 7.22 -17.95 -7.12
CA LEU A 208 8.58 -17.40 -6.95
C LEU A 208 8.60 -16.19 -6.02
N GLY A 209 7.67 -15.23 -6.20
CA GLY A 209 7.56 -14.06 -5.34
C GLY A 209 7.29 -14.44 -3.88
N TYR A 210 6.39 -15.41 -3.66
CA TYR A 210 6.10 -15.95 -2.35
C TYR A 210 7.32 -16.64 -1.71
N LEU A 211 8.05 -17.48 -2.45
CA LEU A 211 9.25 -18.15 -1.92
C LEU A 211 10.35 -17.13 -1.58
N VAL A 212 10.50 -16.07 -2.37
CA VAL A 212 11.43 -14.97 -2.05
C VAL A 212 10.99 -14.24 -0.77
N ALA A 213 9.69 -13.99 -0.59
CA ALA A 213 9.17 -13.40 0.64
C ALA A 213 9.48 -14.27 1.86
N CYS A 214 9.21 -15.57 1.77
CA CYS A 214 9.52 -16.53 2.84
C CYS A 214 11.02 -16.61 3.15
N LEU A 215 11.87 -16.61 2.13
CA LEU A 215 13.32 -16.62 2.30
C LEU A 215 13.80 -15.36 3.04
N MET A 216 13.35 -14.18 2.61
CA MET A 216 13.70 -12.91 3.27
C MET A 216 13.25 -12.89 4.73
N HIS A 217 12.02 -13.32 4.98
CA HIS A 217 11.46 -13.40 6.32
C HIS A 217 12.22 -14.41 7.20
N GLY A 218 12.49 -15.61 6.71
CA GLY A 218 13.28 -16.62 7.41
C GLY A 218 14.72 -16.18 7.68
N LEU A 219 15.34 -15.45 6.75
CA LEU A 219 16.66 -14.85 6.97
C LEU A 219 16.64 -13.76 8.04
N TRP A 220 15.55 -13.03 8.17
CA TRP A 220 15.39 -12.08 9.28
C TRP A 220 15.26 -12.81 10.63
N ASN A 221 14.40 -13.81 10.71
CA ASN A 221 14.12 -14.51 11.97
C ASN A 221 15.25 -15.46 12.40
N GLY A 222 15.78 -16.27 11.48
CA GLY A 222 16.77 -17.31 11.78
C GLY A 222 18.21 -16.94 11.40
N GLY A 223 18.38 -16.01 10.46
CA GLY A 223 19.69 -15.64 9.94
C GLY A 223 20.69 -15.15 10.99
N PRO A 224 20.30 -14.27 11.93
CA PRO A 224 21.20 -13.82 12.99
C PRO A 224 21.80 -14.98 13.82
N THR A 225 20.98 -15.97 14.17
CA THR A 225 21.44 -17.17 14.89
C THR A 225 22.41 -18.01 14.06
N LEU A 226 22.09 -18.24 12.78
CA LEU A 226 22.94 -19.02 11.87
C LEU A 226 24.29 -18.34 11.62
N VAL A 227 24.29 -17.04 11.34
CA VAL A 227 25.51 -16.27 11.06
C VAL A 227 26.37 -16.17 12.33
N ALA A 228 25.77 -15.88 13.49
CA ALA A 228 26.50 -15.81 14.76
C ALA A 228 27.17 -17.15 15.10
N SER A 229 26.47 -18.27 14.90
CA SER A 229 26.98 -19.60 15.09
C SER A 229 28.11 -19.95 14.11
N ALA A 230 27.88 -19.74 12.81
CA ALA A 230 28.85 -20.05 11.76
C ALA A 230 30.15 -19.24 11.89
N MET A 231 30.04 -17.97 12.28
CA MET A 231 31.18 -17.06 12.46
C MET A 231 31.79 -17.14 13.86
N ARG A 232 31.24 -17.98 14.74
CA ARG A 232 31.68 -18.14 16.16
C ARG A 232 31.75 -16.80 16.91
N LEU A 233 30.76 -15.94 16.68
CA LEU A 233 30.70 -14.63 17.34
C LEU A 233 30.43 -14.79 18.83
N GLY A 234 31.04 -13.92 19.65
CA GLY A 234 30.86 -13.92 21.11
C GLY A 234 29.47 -13.52 21.59
N VAL A 235 29.37 -13.09 22.85
CA VAL A 235 28.10 -12.85 23.58
C VAL A 235 27.09 -11.98 22.83
N ASN A 236 27.56 -10.97 22.08
CA ASN A 236 26.69 -10.09 21.25
C ASN A 236 26.58 -10.56 19.80
N GLY A 237 26.91 -11.82 19.50
CA GLY A 237 27.03 -12.34 18.14
C GLY A 237 25.75 -12.23 17.33
N GLN A 238 24.59 -12.49 17.93
CA GLN A 238 23.30 -12.39 17.23
C GLN A 238 22.98 -10.95 16.80
N LEU A 239 23.22 -9.96 17.68
CA LEU A 239 23.01 -8.56 17.33
C LEU A 239 23.97 -8.11 16.21
N THR A 240 25.24 -8.51 16.29
CA THR A 240 26.22 -8.24 15.23
C THR A 240 25.81 -8.87 13.90
N ALA A 241 25.39 -10.15 13.92
CA ALA A 241 24.91 -10.87 12.76
C ALA A 241 23.63 -10.21 12.17
N MET A 242 22.71 -9.77 13.02
CA MET A 242 21.52 -9.06 12.61
C MET A 242 21.87 -7.74 11.88
N VAL A 243 22.79 -6.94 12.41
CA VAL A 243 23.24 -5.70 11.77
C VAL A 243 23.91 -6.00 10.45
N LEU A 244 24.74 -7.02 10.34
CA LEU A 244 25.38 -7.45 9.09
C LEU A 244 24.34 -7.83 8.04
N ILE A 245 23.38 -8.70 8.39
CA ILE A 245 22.28 -9.11 7.50
C ILE A 245 21.46 -7.89 7.08
N TYR A 246 21.14 -7.00 8.01
CA TYR A 246 20.38 -5.80 7.73
C TYR A 246 21.09 -4.91 6.71
N VAL A 247 22.36 -4.61 6.92
CA VAL A 247 23.14 -3.72 6.05
C VAL A 247 23.42 -4.36 4.68
N VAL A 248 23.80 -5.64 4.66
CA VAL A 248 24.22 -6.31 3.42
C VAL A 248 23.03 -6.76 2.56
N LEU A 249 21.92 -7.18 3.18
CA LEU A 249 20.77 -7.72 2.45
C LEU A 249 19.57 -6.76 2.45
N PHE A 250 19.08 -6.37 3.63
CA PHE A 250 17.79 -5.65 3.72
C PHE A 250 17.88 -4.21 3.23
N VAL A 251 18.94 -3.48 3.53
CA VAL A 251 19.13 -2.10 3.03
C VAL A 251 19.19 -2.07 1.50
N PRO A 252 19.97 -2.89 0.79
CA PRO A 252 19.96 -2.93 -0.66
C PRO A 252 18.61 -3.32 -1.27
N VAL A 253 17.91 -4.30 -0.68
CA VAL A 253 16.57 -4.71 -1.14
C VAL A 253 15.56 -3.58 -0.93
N PHE A 254 15.60 -2.89 0.22
CA PHE A 254 14.77 -1.72 0.48
C PHE A 254 15.03 -0.61 -0.53
N ILE A 255 16.29 -0.25 -0.77
CA ILE A 255 16.67 0.75 -1.79
C ILE A 255 16.18 0.32 -3.17
N GLY A 256 16.38 -0.95 -3.54
CA GLY A 256 15.88 -1.51 -4.80
C GLY A 256 14.36 -1.38 -4.94
N THR A 257 13.62 -1.66 -3.88
CA THR A 257 12.16 -1.51 -3.83
C THR A 257 11.73 -0.05 -3.99
N VAL A 258 12.38 0.89 -3.30
CA VAL A 258 12.12 2.33 -3.44
C VAL A 258 12.42 2.81 -4.87
N VAL A 259 13.55 2.39 -5.45
CA VAL A 259 13.91 2.72 -6.84
C VAL A 259 12.90 2.13 -7.82
N MET A 260 12.51 0.88 -7.65
CA MET A 260 11.51 0.20 -8.49
C MET A 260 10.16 0.94 -8.44
N THR A 261 9.67 1.25 -7.25
CA THR A 261 8.40 1.94 -7.05
C THR A 261 8.44 3.37 -7.60
N THR A 262 9.53 4.11 -7.36
CA THR A 262 9.66 5.48 -7.88
C THR A 262 9.76 5.50 -9.41
N ARG A 263 10.43 4.52 -10.02
CA ARG A 263 10.47 4.36 -11.49
C ARG A 263 9.08 4.04 -12.05
N ASN A 264 8.33 3.16 -11.38
CA ASN A 264 6.96 2.83 -11.80
C ASN A 264 6.06 4.06 -11.74
N ARG A 265 6.11 4.84 -10.66
CA ARG A 265 5.39 6.11 -10.52
C ARG A 265 5.73 7.13 -11.60
N ARG A 266 6.99 7.22 -12.02
CA ARG A 266 7.38 8.09 -13.16
C ARG A 266 6.71 7.65 -14.44
N LYS A 267 6.69 6.34 -14.73
CA LYS A 267 5.99 5.79 -15.90
C LYS A 267 4.50 6.08 -15.88
N GLU A 268 3.83 5.95 -14.72
CA GLU A 268 2.42 6.32 -14.56
C GLU A 268 2.19 7.82 -14.80
N SER A 269 3.06 8.66 -14.26
CA SER A 269 3.04 10.10 -14.50
C SER A 269 3.18 10.45 -15.98
N GLU A 270 4.12 9.80 -16.67
CA GLU A 270 4.35 9.97 -18.10
C GLU A 270 3.15 9.48 -18.91
N ALA A 271 2.55 8.33 -18.52
CA ALA A 271 1.35 7.79 -19.13
C ALA A 271 0.18 8.78 -19.02
N VAL A 272 -0.07 9.34 -17.83
CA VAL A 272 -1.10 10.38 -17.67
C VAL A 272 -0.81 11.59 -18.55
N ARG A 273 0.41 12.13 -18.45
CA ARG A 273 0.80 13.33 -19.23
C ARG A 273 0.67 13.15 -20.74
N SER A 274 0.97 11.96 -21.26
CA SER A 274 0.87 11.66 -22.69
C SER A 274 -0.58 11.66 -23.18
N GLN A 275 -1.57 11.42 -22.31
CA GLN A 275 -2.98 11.40 -22.68
C GLN A 275 -3.67 12.76 -22.54
N LEU A 276 -3.13 13.70 -21.74
CA LEU A 276 -3.77 14.99 -21.49
C LEU A 276 -4.02 15.81 -22.78
N PRO A 277 -3.06 15.95 -23.74
CA PRO A 277 -3.33 16.66 -24.99
C PRO A 277 -4.47 16.04 -25.78
N LEU A 278 -4.51 14.72 -25.90
CA LEU A 278 -5.57 13.99 -26.60
C LEU A 278 -6.95 14.20 -25.92
N MET A 279 -6.97 14.30 -24.60
CA MET A 279 -8.20 14.60 -23.86
C MET A 279 -8.66 16.05 -24.07
N VAL A 280 -7.75 16.99 -24.27
CA VAL A 280 -8.08 18.38 -24.67
C VAL A 280 -8.69 18.41 -26.07
N GLU A 281 -8.06 17.75 -27.04
CA GLU A 281 -8.56 17.64 -28.43
C GLU A 281 -9.94 16.99 -28.48
N ALA A 282 -10.19 15.98 -27.63
CA ALA A 282 -11.51 15.33 -27.50
C ALA A 282 -12.56 16.16 -26.73
N GLY A 283 -12.23 17.39 -26.30
CA GLY A 283 -13.12 18.27 -25.54
C GLY A 283 -13.47 17.80 -24.13
N LEU A 284 -12.68 16.88 -23.57
CA LEU A 284 -12.87 16.37 -22.22
C LEU A 284 -12.30 17.31 -21.16
N LEU A 285 -11.24 18.03 -21.51
CA LEU A 285 -10.49 18.97 -20.65
C LEU A 285 -10.32 20.32 -21.35
N THR A 286 -10.17 21.38 -20.56
CA THR A 286 -9.59 22.63 -21.03
C THR A 286 -8.05 22.54 -21.00
N PRO A 287 -7.33 23.36 -21.80
CA PRO A 287 -5.86 23.43 -21.71
C PRO A 287 -5.35 23.76 -20.30
N ALA A 288 -6.05 24.63 -19.56
CA ALA A 288 -5.72 25.01 -18.19
C ALA A 288 -5.86 23.81 -17.21
N GLU A 289 -6.87 22.97 -17.39
CA GLU A 289 -7.04 21.75 -16.61
C GLU A 289 -5.93 20.73 -16.90
N ALA A 290 -5.59 20.55 -18.16
CA ALA A 290 -4.51 19.65 -18.57
C ALA A 290 -3.16 20.09 -17.94
N ASP A 291 -2.85 21.39 -18.02
CA ASP A 291 -1.63 21.97 -17.41
C ASP A 291 -1.63 21.80 -15.87
N MET A 292 -2.76 22.06 -15.22
CA MET A 292 -2.92 21.86 -13.77
C MET A 292 -2.71 20.38 -13.38
N ILE A 293 -3.29 19.45 -14.14
CA ILE A 293 -3.18 18.02 -13.85
C ILE A 293 -1.79 17.47 -14.15
N ALA A 294 -1.09 17.99 -15.15
CA ALA A 294 0.27 17.61 -15.47
C ALA A 294 1.27 17.93 -14.35
N ASP A 295 1.00 18.97 -13.52
CA ASP A 295 1.90 19.44 -12.49
C ASP A 295 1.36 19.15 -11.08
N PRO A 296 2.06 18.29 -10.28
CA PRO A 296 1.67 18.00 -8.89
C PRO A 296 1.65 19.24 -7.96
N GLY A 297 2.46 20.26 -8.25
CA GLY A 297 2.49 21.53 -7.53
C GLY A 297 1.21 22.32 -7.77
N LYS A 298 0.82 22.48 -9.04
CA LYS A 298 -0.41 23.17 -9.46
C LYS A 298 -1.65 22.46 -8.91
N ARG A 299 -1.70 21.11 -8.96
CA ARG A 299 -2.79 20.34 -8.34
C ARG A 299 -2.95 20.65 -6.85
N ARG A 300 -1.84 20.67 -6.09
CA ARG A 300 -1.88 20.99 -4.66
C ARG A 300 -2.36 22.41 -4.41
N ALA A 301 -1.90 23.36 -5.20
CA ALA A 301 -2.32 24.76 -5.11
C ALA A 301 -3.83 24.92 -5.34
N VAL A 302 -4.36 24.29 -6.40
CA VAL A 302 -5.80 24.33 -6.71
C VAL A 302 -6.63 23.64 -5.64
N LEU A 303 -6.18 22.51 -5.10
CA LEU A 303 -6.89 21.83 -4.01
C LEU A 303 -6.87 22.62 -2.70
N ALA A 304 -5.75 23.31 -2.39
CA ALA A 304 -5.64 24.16 -1.24
C ALA A 304 -6.57 25.38 -1.36
N ASP A 305 -6.59 25.98 -2.54
CA ASP A 305 -7.47 27.13 -2.82
C ASP A 305 -8.95 26.74 -2.80
N SER A 306 -9.32 25.65 -3.46
CA SER A 306 -10.68 25.11 -3.42
C SER A 306 -11.14 24.80 -1.99
N GLY A 307 -10.20 24.42 -1.10
CA GLY A 307 -10.47 24.20 0.32
C GLY A 307 -10.92 25.48 1.05
N LYS A 308 -10.47 26.65 0.65
CA LYS A 308 -10.91 27.95 1.20
C LYS A 308 -12.38 28.26 0.86
N HIS A 309 -12.87 27.71 -0.27
CA HIS A 309 -14.25 27.86 -0.72
C HIS A 309 -15.18 26.77 -0.18
N GLY A 310 -14.68 25.93 0.73
CA GLY A 310 -15.43 24.93 1.45
C GLY A 310 -15.17 23.49 1.02
N ARG A 311 -15.58 22.55 1.88
CA ARG A 311 -15.37 21.12 1.67
C ARG A 311 -15.99 20.56 0.39
N ALA A 312 -17.11 21.13 -0.07
CA ALA A 312 -17.79 20.70 -1.30
C ALA A 312 -16.96 21.04 -2.55
N ALA A 313 -16.42 22.27 -2.61
CA ALA A 313 -15.57 22.72 -3.71
C ALA A 313 -14.29 21.87 -3.80
N LYS A 314 -13.61 21.65 -2.66
CA LYS A 314 -12.42 20.78 -2.62
C LYS A 314 -12.72 19.37 -3.11
N ARG A 315 -13.81 18.74 -2.64
CA ARG A 315 -14.23 17.40 -3.07
C ARG A 315 -14.58 17.34 -4.55
N SER A 316 -15.14 18.41 -5.13
CA SER A 316 -15.41 18.47 -6.57
C SER A 316 -14.11 18.42 -7.35
N GLN A 317 -13.12 19.21 -6.98
CA GLN A 317 -11.80 19.22 -7.63
C GLN A 317 -11.05 17.90 -7.46
N GLU A 318 -11.05 17.31 -6.27
CA GLU A 318 -10.48 15.99 -6.04
C GLU A 318 -11.09 14.93 -6.97
N ARG A 319 -12.41 14.93 -7.13
CA ARG A 319 -13.12 14.00 -8.02
C ARG A 319 -12.75 14.22 -9.48
N THR A 320 -12.63 15.47 -9.91
CA THR A 320 -12.23 15.81 -11.28
C THR A 320 -10.82 15.32 -11.56
N ILE A 321 -9.86 15.62 -10.69
CA ILE A 321 -8.47 15.16 -10.83
C ILE A 321 -8.41 13.63 -10.89
N THR A 322 -9.11 12.93 -9.98
CA THR A 322 -9.17 11.47 -9.97
C THR A 322 -9.78 10.91 -11.25
N ALA A 323 -10.91 11.46 -11.71
CA ALA A 323 -11.57 10.98 -12.91
C ALA A 323 -10.71 11.16 -14.19
N VAL A 324 -9.99 12.27 -14.28
CA VAL A 324 -9.07 12.53 -15.40
C VAL A 324 -7.90 11.55 -15.36
N THR A 325 -7.28 11.38 -14.20
CA THR A 325 -6.14 10.46 -14.04
C THR A 325 -6.55 9.02 -14.38
N GLU A 326 -7.69 8.57 -13.86
CA GLU A 326 -8.23 7.23 -14.13
C GLU A 326 -8.56 7.05 -15.62
N ALA A 327 -9.19 8.02 -16.27
CA ALA A 327 -9.51 7.96 -17.70
C ALA A 327 -8.24 7.95 -18.56
N ALA A 328 -7.24 8.76 -18.23
CA ALA A 328 -5.95 8.81 -18.91
C ALA A 328 -5.19 7.48 -18.81
N LEU A 329 -5.08 6.91 -17.61
CA LEU A 329 -4.44 5.60 -17.41
C LEU A 329 -5.20 4.48 -18.13
N ALA A 330 -6.54 4.49 -18.05
CA ALA A 330 -7.37 3.52 -18.76
C ALA A 330 -7.14 3.60 -20.28
N GLN A 331 -7.14 4.81 -20.86
CA GLN A 331 -6.88 5.01 -22.28
C GLN A 331 -5.47 4.56 -22.69
N HIS A 332 -4.47 4.90 -21.90
CA HIS A 332 -3.08 4.46 -22.13
C HIS A 332 -2.97 2.93 -22.18
N ARG A 333 -3.62 2.22 -21.26
CA ARG A 333 -3.63 0.75 -21.20
C ARG A 333 -4.38 0.14 -22.39
N ILE A 334 -5.53 0.70 -22.76
CA ILE A 334 -6.32 0.26 -23.91
C ILE A 334 -5.50 0.40 -25.19
N ALA A 335 -4.79 1.52 -25.38
CA ALA A 335 -3.93 1.75 -26.54
C ALA A 335 -2.79 0.75 -26.66
N ARG A 336 -2.39 0.12 -25.55
CA ARG A 336 -1.38 -0.95 -25.51
C ARG A 336 -1.96 -2.36 -25.64
N GLY A 337 -3.27 -2.49 -25.86
CA GLY A 337 -3.96 -3.77 -25.90
C GLY A 337 -4.13 -4.41 -24.51
N GLU A 338 -3.95 -3.63 -23.44
CA GLU A 338 -4.11 -4.08 -22.07
C GLU A 338 -5.53 -3.78 -21.56
N GLY A 339 -6.16 -4.73 -20.89
CA GLY A 339 -7.48 -4.55 -20.29
C GLY A 339 -8.65 -5.09 -21.14
N GLY A 340 -9.72 -5.46 -20.42
CA GLY A 340 -10.91 -6.07 -21.01
C GLY A 340 -12.04 -5.06 -21.22
N PRO A 341 -13.22 -5.56 -21.62
CA PRO A 341 -14.41 -4.70 -21.89
C PRO A 341 -14.84 -3.81 -20.73
N GLU A 342 -14.50 -4.21 -19.49
CA GLU A 342 -14.80 -3.44 -18.28
C GLU A 342 -13.99 -2.15 -18.20
N LEU A 343 -12.70 -2.19 -18.59
CA LEU A 343 -11.84 -1.02 -18.61
C LEU A 343 -12.29 -0.03 -19.69
N VAL A 344 -12.69 -0.52 -20.86
CA VAL A 344 -13.25 0.29 -21.95
C VAL A 344 -14.52 0.99 -21.47
N ARG A 345 -15.49 0.23 -20.93
CA ARG A 345 -16.72 0.82 -20.39
C ARG A 345 -16.44 1.89 -19.33
N ARG A 346 -15.48 1.63 -18.46
CA ARG A 346 -15.10 2.58 -17.41
C ARG A 346 -14.52 3.88 -17.98
N ARG A 347 -13.58 3.77 -18.92
CA ARG A 347 -13.02 4.91 -19.65
C ARG A 347 -14.14 5.73 -20.31
N ASP A 348 -15.10 5.07 -20.96
CA ASP A 348 -16.20 5.73 -21.67
C ASP A 348 -17.13 6.48 -20.72
N GLN A 349 -17.51 5.87 -19.59
CA GLN A 349 -18.31 6.52 -18.54
C GLN A 349 -17.61 7.75 -17.97
N LEU A 350 -16.30 7.68 -17.72
CA LEU A 350 -15.52 8.81 -17.22
C LEU A 350 -15.44 9.92 -18.28
N SER A 351 -15.23 9.56 -19.56
CA SER A 351 -15.15 10.50 -20.66
C SER A 351 -16.49 11.22 -20.89
N GLU A 352 -17.61 10.49 -20.81
CA GLU A 352 -18.95 11.06 -20.90
C GLU A 352 -19.21 12.05 -19.76
N TRP A 353 -18.88 11.68 -18.53
CA TRP A 353 -19.01 12.58 -17.39
C TRP A 353 -18.11 13.82 -17.52
N LEU A 354 -16.84 13.66 -17.92
CA LEU A 354 -15.90 14.76 -18.12
C LEU A 354 -16.39 15.73 -19.19
N ARG A 355 -17.08 15.23 -20.21
CA ARG A 355 -17.67 16.06 -21.26
C ARG A 355 -18.89 16.85 -20.78
N ALA A 356 -19.72 16.23 -19.95
CA ALA A 356 -21.00 16.77 -19.48
C ALA A 356 -20.87 17.69 -18.25
N ARG A 357 -19.72 17.74 -17.56
CA ARG A 357 -19.57 18.55 -16.35
C ARG A 357 -19.63 20.04 -16.63
N PRO A 358 -20.37 20.82 -15.80
CA PRO A 358 -20.53 22.26 -15.98
C PRO A 358 -19.37 23.09 -15.42
N ASP A 359 -18.52 22.50 -14.58
CA ASP A 359 -17.46 23.16 -13.80
C ASP A 359 -16.07 23.06 -14.46
N LYS A 360 -16.01 23.13 -15.80
CA LYS A 360 -14.72 23.16 -16.50
C LYS A 360 -13.89 24.36 -16.01
N LEU A 361 -12.62 24.12 -15.68
CA LEU A 361 -11.65 25.16 -15.32
C LEU A 361 -11.63 26.26 -16.40
N GLY A 362 -11.79 27.52 -15.96
CA GLY A 362 -11.94 28.69 -16.85
C GLY A 362 -13.36 29.19 -16.96
N GLN A 363 -14.38 28.45 -16.54
CA GLN A 363 -15.77 28.91 -16.44
C GLN A 363 -16.19 29.24 -14.99
N LEU A 364 -15.34 28.98 -13.99
CA LEU A 364 -15.58 29.37 -12.60
C LEU A 364 -15.03 30.77 -12.34
N PRO A 365 -15.81 31.68 -11.71
CA PRO A 365 -15.45 33.09 -11.53
C PRO A 365 -14.12 33.33 -10.79
N PHE A 366 -13.69 32.40 -9.91
CA PHE A 366 -12.46 32.55 -9.13
C PHE A 366 -11.21 32.04 -9.85
N MET A 367 -11.35 31.20 -10.88
CA MET A 367 -10.24 30.62 -11.63
C MET A 367 -9.70 31.55 -12.73
N SER A 368 -10.44 32.59 -13.11
CA SER A 368 -9.98 33.64 -14.03
C SER A 368 -8.88 34.54 -13.40
N GLN A 369 -8.64 34.41 -12.10
CA GLN A 369 -7.65 35.21 -11.36
C GLN A 369 -6.32 34.48 -11.13
N LEU A 370 -6.17 33.22 -11.57
CA LEU A 370 -4.85 32.57 -11.53
C LEU A 370 -3.91 33.24 -12.54
N PRO A 371 -2.66 33.58 -12.17
CA PRO A 371 -1.71 34.17 -13.10
C PRO A 371 -1.57 33.28 -14.33
N GLN A 372 -1.96 33.80 -15.49
CA GLN A 372 -1.64 33.17 -16.76
C GLN A 372 -0.11 33.09 -16.84
N ALA A 373 0.43 31.87 -17.02
CA ALA A 373 1.85 31.69 -17.25
C ALA A 373 2.19 32.54 -18.49
N GLN A 374 2.98 33.60 -18.27
CA GLN A 374 3.56 34.37 -19.38
C GLN A 374 4.43 33.36 -20.14
N HIS A 375 4.04 33.04 -21.36
CA HIS A 375 4.95 32.41 -22.30
C HIS A 375 6.14 33.34 -22.48
N PRO A 376 7.38 32.88 -22.27
CA PRO A 376 8.52 33.66 -22.72
C PRO A 376 8.37 33.81 -24.24
N ALA A 377 8.19 35.05 -24.68
CA ALA A 377 8.32 35.39 -26.08
C ALA A 377 9.78 35.15 -26.50
N ASN A 378 9.94 34.35 -27.57
CA ASN A 378 11.12 34.07 -28.37
C ASN A 378 12.35 33.51 -27.65
#